data_c0f3b7ffe2160a3d7a78757f08f0bc9d
#
_entry.id   c0f3b7ffe2160a3d7a78757f08f0bc9d
#
_cell.length_a   1.000
_cell.length_b   1.000
_cell.length_c   1.000
_cell.angle_alpha   90.00
_cell.angle_beta   90.00
_cell.angle_gamma   90.00
#
_symmetry.space_group_name_H-M   'P 1'
#
loop_
_entity.id
_entity.type
_entity.pdbx_description
1 polymer ?
#
loop_
_entity_poly.entity_id
_entity_poly.type
_entity_poly.pdbx_seq_one_letter_code
_entity_poly.pdbx_strand_id
1 'polypeptide(L)'
;DEPLGALDLKLRKSMQLELKEIQQKTQKTFIYVTHDQEEALTMSDRVVVMNNGVIEQIGSPEDIYNEPVNAFVADFIGEANILNGIMLDDCRIQILGKELECVDKGFGRNTPVDVVIRPEDIEVTSPEDGQLVGIVENTTFKGVHYEMSVRCGKCEILIHSTKSAEIGSKIGMRVIPFNIQIMNKLLPFYDNVIETTVTYANQNDNSFEFELEGETVTVPDKYYEEGTRLK
;
A
#
# COMPACT_ATOMS: atom_id res chain seq x y z
N ASP A 1 17.45 -10.26 -17.63
CA ASP A 1 16.21 -10.56 -16.90
C ASP A 1 16.57 -11.45 -15.71
N GLU A 2 16.34 -10.96 -14.49
CA GLU A 2 16.57 -11.65 -13.22
C GLU A 2 17.92 -12.39 -13.09
N PRO A 3 19.07 -11.76 -13.42
CA PRO A 3 20.32 -12.49 -13.57
C PRO A 3 20.89 -13.06 -12.27
N LEU A 4 20.42 -12.58 -11.11
CA LEU A 4 20.91 -13.00 -9.80
C LEU A 4 19.91 -13.89 -9.04
N GLY A 5 18.72 -14.14 -9.56
CA GLY A 5 17.65 -14.85 -8.87
C GLY A 5 17.99 -16.28 -8.41
N ALA A 6 18.88 -16.96 -9.11
CA ALA A 6 19.30 -18.34 -8.78
C ALA A 6 20.47 -18.43 -7.76
N LEU A 7 21.02 -17.30 -7.31
CA LEU A 7 22.17 -17.28 -6.41
C LEU A 7 21.74 -17.28 -4.93
N ASP A 8 22.58 -17.87 -4.06
CA ASP A 8 22.42 -17.72 -2.63
C ASP A 8 22.64 -16.26 -2.19
N LEU A 9 22.10 -15.88 -1.04
CA LEU A 9 22.07 -14.51 -0.55
C LEU A 9 23.47 -13.85 -0.49
N LYS A 10 24.49 -14.61 -0.04
CA LYS A 10 25.85 -14.06 0.13
C LYS A 10 26.51 -13.80 -1.22
N LEU A 11 26.39 -14.75 -2.14
CA LEU A 11 26.91 -14.63 -3.49
C LEU A 11 26.18 -13.52 -4.27
N ARG A 12 24.85 -13.45 -4.12
CA ARG A 12 24.02 -12.40 -4.73
C ARG A 12 24.50 -11.01 -4.32
N LYS A 13 24.67 -10.74 -3.01
CA LYS A 13 25.19 -9.45 -2.52
C LYS A 13 26.60 -9.13 -3.04
N SER A 14 27.47 -10.13 -3.16
CA SER A 14 28.81 -9.92 -3.75
C SER A 14 28.73 -9.53 -5.24
N MET A 15 27.88 -10.24 -6.01
CA MET A 15 27.70 -9.96 -7.43
C MET A 15 27.04 -8.61 -7.71
N GLN A 16 26.12 -8.18 -6.85
CA GLN A 16 25.51 -6.84 -6.93
C GLN A 16 26.59 -5.74 -6.84
N LEU A 17 27.51 -5.86 -5.87
CA LEU A 17 28.62 -4.91 -5.72
C LEU A 17 29.55 -4.92 -6.94
N GLU A 18 29.92 -6.10 -7.44
CA GLU A 18 30.79 -6.22 -8.63
C GLU A 18 30.12 -5.61 -9.88
N LEU A 19 28.83 -5.86 -10.10
CA LEU A 19 28.09 -5.28 -11.23
C LEU A 19 28.05 -3.74 -11.14
N LYS A 20 27.82 -3.20 -9.95
CA LYS A 20 27.83 -1.74 -9.72
C LYS A 20 29.20 -1.14 -9.98
N GLU A 21 30.29 -1.80 -9.55
CA GLU A 21 31.65 -1.38 -9.86
C GLU A 21 31.97 -1.42 -11.36
N ILE A 22 31.54 -2.47 -12.07
CA ILE A 22 31.72 -2.58 -13.52
C ILE A 22 30.97 -1.45 -14.24
N GLN A 23 29.73 -1.16 -13.85
CA GLN A 23 28.95 -0.07 -14.40
C GLN A 23 29.67 1.28 -14.20
N GLN A 24 30.13 1.55 -12.98
CA GLN A 24 30.89 2.77 -12.68
C GLN A 24 32.19 2.89 -13.46
N LYS A 25 32.94 1.80 -13.60
CA LYS A 25 34.22 1.78 -14.37
C LYS A 25 34.02 1.96 -15.88
N THR A 26 32.95 1.37 -16.40
CA THR A 26 32.68 1.40 -17.87
C THR A 26 31.89 2.63 -18.29
N GLN A 27 31.22 3.34 -17.34
CA GLN A 27 30.36 4.50 -17.59
C GLN A 27 29.25 4.20 -18.61
N LYS A 28 28.79 2.95 -18.66
CA LYS A 28 27.70 2.53 -19.55
C LYS A 28 26.38 2.45 -18.83
N THR A 29 25.30 2.70 -19.55
CA THR A 29 23.94 2.45 -19.05
C THR A 29 23.70 0.95 -19.01
N PHE A 30 23.32 0.45 -17.84
CA PHE A 30 22.86 -0.91 -17.63
C PHE A 30 21.35 -0.90 -17.43
N ILE A 31 20.67 -1.81 -18.09
CA ILE A 31 19.25 -2.08 -17.85
C ILE A 31 19.17 -3.40 -17.08
N TYR A 32 18.64 -3.33 -15.87
CA TYR A 32 18.51 -4.45 -14.96
C TYR A 32 17.04 -4.72 -14.71
N VAL A 33 16.56 -5.92 -15.03
CA VAL A 33 15.17 -6.34 -14.81
C VAL A 33 15.16 -7.33 -13.67
N THR A 34 14.40 -7.02 -12.62
CA THR A 34 14.26 -7.85 -11.41
C THR A 34 12.88 -7.70 -10.81
N HIS A 35 12.44 -8.71 -10.07
CA HIS A 35 11.30 -8.63 -9.17
C HIS A 35 11.72 -8.43 -7.70
N ASP A 36 13.02 -8.43 -7.43
CA ASP A 36 13.58 -8.19 -6.10
C ASP A 36 13.69 -6.69 -5.85
N GLN A 37 12.90 -6.20 -4.90
CA GLN A 37 12.81 -4.79 -4.54
C GLN A 37 14.13 -4.27 -3.95
N GLU A 38 14.83 -5.08 -3.12
CA GLU A 38 16.12 -4.71 -2.53
C GLU A 38 17.16 -4.50 -3.64
N GLU A 39 17.16 -5.35 -4.67
CA GLU A 39 18.04 -5.19 -5.83
C GLU A 39 17.75 -3.90 -6.60
N ALA A 40 16.47 -3.63 -6.89
CA ALA A 40 16.06 -2.43 -7.62
C ALA A 40 16.48 -1.15 -6.88
N LEU A 41 16.26 -1.09 -5.58
CA LEU A 41 16.55 0.10 -4.77
C LEU A 41 18.04 0.30 -4.53
N THR A 42 18.83 -0.78 -4.35
CA THR A 42 20.25 -0.66 -3.97
C THR A 42 21.20 -0.52 -5.16
N MET A 43 20.86 -1.09 -6.32
CA MET A 43 21.75 -1.12 -7.48
C MET A 43 21.50 0.00 -8.48
N SER A 44 20.30 0.57 -8.53
CA SER A 44 19.89 1.47 -9.60
C SER A 44 20.13 2.94 -9.28
N ASP A 45 20.42 3.75 -10.30
CA ASP A 45 20.36 5.22 -10.23
C ASP A 45 18.92 5.71 -10.55
N ARG A 46 18.16 4.91 -11.30
CA ARG A 46 16.76 5.15 -11.64
C ARG A 46 15.99 3.83 -11.63
N VAL A 47 14.84 3.85 -11.00
CA VAL A 47 13.90 2.71 -10.95
C VAL A 47 12.70 3.01 -11.86
N VAL A 48 12.26 2.00 -12.58
CA VAL A 48 11.03 2.02 -13.39
C VAL A 48 10.11 0.93 -12.82
N VAL A 49 9.02 1.34 -12.19
CA VAL A 49 7.99 0.40 -11.72
C VAL A 49 6.99 0.17 -12.84
N MET A 50 6.76 -1.10 -13.16
CA MET A 50 5.85 -1.51 -14.23
C MET A 50 4.75 -2.43 -13.69
N ASN A 51 3.54 -2.26 -14.21
CA ASN A 51 2.39 -3.10 -13.92
C ASN A 51 1.64 -3.42 -15.21
N ASN A 52 1.43 -4.69 -15.50
CA ASN A 52 0.71 -5.16 -16.70
C ASN A 52 1.20 -4.50 -18.02
N GLY A 53 2.52 -4.27 -18.16
CA GLY A 53 3.12 -3.66 -19.33
C GLY A 53 3.03 -2.12 -19.40
N VAL A 54 2.45 -1.48 -18.38
CA VAL A 54 2.37 -0.02 -18.25
C VAL A 54 3.40 0.45 -17.22
N ILE A 55 4.01 1.59 -17.48
CA ILE A 55 4.90 2.25 -16.51
C ILE A 55 4.04 3.02 -15.51
N GLU A 56 4.14 2.63 -14.23
CA GLU A 56 3.45 3.30 -13.12
C GLU A 56 4.24 4.51 -12.62
N GLN A 57 5.55 4.34 -12.41
CA GLN A 57 6.42 5.41 -11.92
C GLN A 57 7.86 5.24 -12.40
N ILE A 58 8.54 6.38 -12.59
CA ILE A 58 9.98 6.43 -12.83
C ILE A 58 10.57 7.49 -11.89
N GLY A 59 11.60 7.12 -11.12
CA GLY A 59 12.26 8.02 -10.19
C GLY A 59 13.61 7.49 -9.70
N SER A 60 14.24 8.23 -8.79
CA SER A 60 15.33 7.70 -7.99
C SER A 60 14.80 6.63 -7.03
N PRO A 61 15.65 5.74 -6.49
CA PRO A 61 15.21 4.79 -5.45
C PRO A 61 14.50 5.48 -4.28
N GLU A 62 15.02 6.62 -3.83
CA GLU A 62 14.45 7.40 -2.74
C GLU A 62 13.08 7.97 -3.09
N ASP A 63 12.89 8.51 -4.32
CA ASP A 63 11.60 9.03 -4.77
C ASP A 63 10.53 7.91 -4.85
N ILE A 64 10.91 6.74 -5.39
CA ILE A 64 9.99 5.60 -5.52
C ILE A 64 9.55 5.07 -4.15
N TYR A 65 10.45 5.07 -3.17
CA TYR A 65 10.17 4.58 -1.82
C TYR A 65 9.40 5.60 -0.97
N ASN A 66 9.85 6.87 -0.99
CA ASN A 66 9.32 7.92 -0.12
C ASN A 66 8.10 8.65 -0.71
N GLU A 67 8.00 8.73 -2.05
CA GLU A 67 6.94 9.45 -2.76
C GLU A 67 6.29 8.58 -3.85
N PRO A 68 5.76 7.39 -3.49
CA PRO A 68 5.08 6.54 -4.45
C PRO A 68 3.82 7.24 -4.99
N VAL A 69 3.61 7.16 -6.31
CA VAL A 69 2.49 7.86 -6.97
C VAL A 69 1.13 7.26 -6.63
N ASN A 70 1.10 6.00 -6.21
CA ASN A 70 -0.14 5.29 -5.86
C ASN A 70 0.14 4.11 -4.90
N ALA A 71 -0.93 3.56 -4.34
CA ALA A 71 -0.88 2.45 -3.39
C ALA A 71 -0.22 1.19 -3.98
N PHE A 72 -0.37 0.95 -5.30
CA PHE A 72 0.29 -0.18 -5.96
C PHE A 72 1.83 -0.04 -5.88
N VAL A 73 2.37 1.13 -6.22
CA VAL A 73 3.82 1.36 -6.15
C VAL A 73 4.31 1.25 -4.71
N ALA A 74 3.56 1.80 -3.75
CA ALA A 74 3.89 1.74 -2.33
C ALA A 74 4.01 0.30 -1.82
N ASP A 75 3.03 -0.55 -2.15
CA ASP A 75 2.98 -1.96 -1.76
C ASP A 75 4.03 -2.81 -2.50
N PHE A 76 4.23 -2.51 -3.79
CA PHE A 76 5.17 -3.24 -4.62
C PHE A 76 6.64 -3.02 -4.22
N ILE A 77 7.00 -1.85 -3.69
CA ILE A 77 8.39 -1.47 -3.38
C ILE A 77 8.82 -1.84 -1.95
N GLY A 78 7.88 -2.14 -1.09
CA GLY A 78 8.19 -2.53 0.30
C GLY A 78 6.94 -2.69 1.12
N GLU A 79 7.09 -3.31 2.28
CA GLU A 79 5.98 -3.48 3.20
C GLU A 79 5.35 -2.12 3.55
N ALA A 80 4.03 -2.04 3.49
CA ALA A 80 3.30 -0.81 3.73
C ALA A 80 1.93 -1.07 4.37
N ASN A 81 1.56 -0.24 5.33
CA ASN A 81 0.18 -0.18 5.80
C ASN A 81 -0.61 0.73 4.86
N ILE A 82 -1.51 0.17 4.08
CA ILE A 82 -2.38 0.93 3.18
C ILE A 82 -3.75 1.01 3.84
N LEU A 83 -4.14 2.22 4.21
CA LEU A 83 -5.36 2.50 4.96
C LEU A 83 -6.28 3.41 4.16
N ASN A 84 -7.59 3.20 4.32
CA ASN A 84 -8.56 4.15 3.79
C ASN A 84 -8.58 5.41 4.67
N GLY A 85 -8.41 6.57 4.04
CA GLY A 85 -8.48 7.88 4.69
C GLY A 85 -9.49 8.81 4.03
N ILE A 86 -9.83 9.87 4.76
CA ILE A 86 -10.62 10.98 4.24
C ILE A 86 -9.85 12.27 4.53
N MET A 87 -9.46 12.97 3.48
CA MET A 87 -8.81 14.28 3.62
C MET A 87 -9.83 15.29 4.14
N LEU A 88 -9.68 15.74 5.38
CA LEU A 88 -10.62 16.69 6.00
C LEU A 88 -10.39 18.13 5.53
N ASP A 89 -9.11 18.48 5.39
CA ASP A 89 -8.62 19.77 4.89
C ASP A 89 -7.13 19.61 4.54
N ASP A 90 -6.49 20.63 4.00
CA ASP A 90 -5.03 20.63 3.83
C ASP A 90 -4.34 20.31 5.16
N CYS A 91 -3.38 19.41 5.12
CA CYS A 91 -2.61 18.94 6.28
C CYS A 91 -3.43 18.22 7.37
N ARG A 92 -4.65 17.77 7.10
CA ARG A 92 -5.52 17.09 8.07
C ARG A 92 -6.26 15.92 7.44
N ILE A 93 -6.05 14.75 8.01
CA ILE A 93 -6.62 13.49 7.52
C ILE A 93 -7.35 12.74 8.61
N GLN A 94 -8.43 12.04 8.25
CA GLN A 94 -9.10 11.08 9.11
C GLN A 94 -8.71 9.65 8.69
N ILE A 95 -8.17 8.88 9.63
CA ILE A 95 -7.80 7.48 9.47
C ILE A 95 -8.40 6.69 10.64
N LEU A 96 -9.09 5.58 10.35
CA LEU A 96 -9.71 4.71 11.37
C LEU A 96 -10.59 5.50 12.38
N GLY A 97 -11.25 6.55 11.91
CA GLY A 97 -12.12 7.41 12.73
C GLY A 97 -11.37 8.41 13.61
N LYS A 98 -10.05 8.52 13.50
CA LYS A 98 -9.21 9.50 14.21
C LYS A 98 -8.69 10.55 13.24
N GLU A 99 -8.65 11.79 13.70
CA GLU A 99 -8.04 12.90 12.98
C GLU A 99 -6.54 12.97 13.29
N LEU A 100 -5.71 13.03 12.25
CA LEU A 100 -4.27 13.15 12.32
C LEU A 100 -3.81 14.34 11.47
N GLU A 101 -2.65 14.89 11.82
CA GLU A 101 -1.94 15.86 11.00
C GLU A 101 -1.11 15.14 9.94
N CYS A 102 -1.00 15.72 8.74
CA CYS A 102 -0.15 15.28 7.63
C CYS A 102 0.52 16.51 7.01
N VAL A 103 1.37 16.32 6.01
CA VAL A 103 2.02 17.44 5.29
C VAL A 103 1.38 17.73 3.94
N ASP A 104 0.57 16.84 3.44
CA ASP A 104 -0.02 16.89 2.09
C ASP A 104 -1.13 17.92 1.98
N LYS A 105 -1.28 18.46 0.76
CA LYS A 105 -2.24 19.51 0.41
C LYS A 105 -2.83 19.26 -0.98
N GLY A 106 -3.96 19.93 -1.26
CA GLY A 106 -4.52 19.98 -2.61
C GLY A 106 -5.41 18.80 -2.99
N PHE A 107 -5.73 17.88 -2.08
CA PHE A 107 -6.65 16.75 -2.33
C PHE A 107 -8.13 17.16 -2.30
N GLY A 108 -8.45 18.33 -1.75
CA GLY A 108 -9.82 18.78 -1.53
C GLY A 108 -10.43 18.25 -0.22
N ARG A 109 -11.50 18.91 0.22
CA ARG A 109 -12.19 18.56 1.48
C ARG A 109 -13.08 17.34 1.29
N ASN A 110 -13.10 16.48 2.31
CA ASN A 110 -13.88 15.23 2.36
C ASN A 110 -13.60 14.28 1.19
N THR A 111 -12.38 14.35 0.62
CA THR A 111 -11.96 13.48 -0.48
C THR A 111 -11.45 12.15 0.08
N PRO A 112 -12.00 11.00 -0.37
CA PRO A 112 -11.44 9.69 -0.06
C PRO A 112 -10.04 9.55 -0.67
N VAL A 113 -9.09 9.05 0.12
CA VAL A 113 -7.68 8.89 -0.27
C VAL A 113 -7.15 7.56 0.24
N ASP A 114 -6.07 7.08 -0.37
CA ASP A 114 -5.26 6.02 0.18
C ASP A 114 -4.16 6.64 1.04
N VAL A 115 -3.96 6.07 2.21
CA VAL A 115 -2.94 6.52 3.17
C VAL A 115 -1.93 5.42 3.35
N VAL A 116 -0.68 5.71 3.08
CA VAL A 116 0.42 4.78 3.23
C VAL A 116 1.27 5.19 4.44
N ILE A 117 1.51 4.23 5.32
CA ILE A 117 2.39 4.38 6.49
C ILE A 117 3.33 3.18 6.49
N ARG A 118 4.63 3.43 6.47
CA ARG A 118 5.63 2.38 6.55
C ARG A 118 5.66 1.77 7.96
N PRO A 119 5.84 0.44 8.09
CA PRO A 119 5.87 -0.23 9.39
C PRO A 119 6.94 0.33 10.35
N GLU A 120 8.09 0.74 9.83
CA GLU A 120 9.20 1.34 10.58
C GLU A 120 8.94 2.76 11.07
N ASP A 121 7.98 3.45 10.48
CA ASP A 121 7.60 4.82 10.82
C ASP A 121 6.59 4.90 11.98
N ILE A 122 6.10 3.76 12.43
CA ILE A 122 5.13 3.68 13.52
C ILE A 122 5.87 3.53 14.85
N GLU A 123 5.81 4.56 15.69
CA GLU A 123 6.32 4.51 17.05
C GLU A 123 5.31 3.84 17.99
N VAL A 124 5.76 2.81 18.71
CA VAL A 124 4.97 2.17 19.77
C VAL A 124 5.04 3.01 21.04
N THR A 125 3.88 3.40 21.56
CA THR A 125 3.70 4.22 22.75
C THR A 125 2.76 3.57 23.77
N SER A 126 2.52 4.24 24.90
CA SER A 126 1.40 3.87 25.77
C SER A 126 0.07 4.11 25.07
N PRO A 127 -1.01 3.38 25.43
CA PRO A 127 -2.32 3.59 24.83
C PRO A 127 -2.86 5.02 25.00
N GLU A 128 -2.43 5.72 26.05
CA GLU A 128 -2.84 7.10 26.38
C GLU A 128 -2.16 8.13 25.47
N ASP A 129 -0.92 7.85 25.06
CA ASP A 129 -0.10 8.76 24.25
C ASP A 129 -0.20 8.48 22.74
N GLY A 130 -0.87 7.39 22.35
CA GLY A 130 -1.03 6.99 20.96
C GLY A 130 -2.11 7.79 20.21
N GLN A 131 -1.83 8.13 18.97
CA GLN A 131 -2.82 8.68 18.03
C GLN A 131 -3.85 7.60 17.62
N LEU A 132 -3.36 6.39 17.41
CA LEU A 132 -4.14 5.18 17.19
C LEU A 132 -3.88 4.20 18.32
N VAL A 133 -4.84 3.31 18.57
CA VAL A 133 -4.72 2.31 19.64
C VAL A 133 -5.19 0.97 19.11
N GLY A 134 -4.40 -0.08 19.37
CA GLY A 134 -4.70 -1.42 18.92
C GLY A 134 -4.29 -2.49 19.91
N ILE A 135 -4.61 -3.74 19.57
CA ILE A 135 -4.26 -4.95 20.34
C ILE A 135 -3.23 -5.72 19.54
N VAL A 136 -2.12 -6.07 20.16
CA VAL A 136 -1.05 -6.88 19.55
C VAL A 136 -1.57 -8.30 19.32
N GLU A 137 -1.59 -8.76 18.08
CA GLU A 137 -2.01 -10.11 17.71
C GLU A 137 -0.84 -11.05 17.50
N ASN A 138 0.26 -10.51 16.99
CA ASN A 138 1.47 -11.27 16.77
C ASN A 138 2.71 -10.41 17.03
N THR A 139 3.81 -11.08 17.45
CA THR A 139 5.13 -10.45 17.62
C THR A 139 6.19 -11.48 17.21
N THR A 140 6.98 -11.13 16.20
CA THR A 140 8.05 -12.00 15.66
C THR A 140 9.38 -11.25 15.66
N PHE A 141 10.42 -11.85 16.20
CA PHE A 141 11.78 -11.28 16.15
C PHE A 141 12.44 -11.61 14.80
N LYS A 142 12.83 -10.59 14.04
CA LYS A 142 13.47 -10.70 12.71
C LYS A 142 15.00 -10.48 12.75
N GLY A 143 15.62 -10.55 13.91
CA GLY A 143 17.06 -10.39 14.10
C GLY A 143 17.49 -8.97 14.47
N VAL A 144 16.98 -7.94 13.83
CA VAL A 144 17.32 -6.53 14.09
C VAL A 144 16.13 -5.73 14.65
N HIS A 145 14.91 -6.16 14.40
CA HIS A 145 13.68 -5.58 14.90
C HIS A 145 12.64 -6.66 15.22
N TYR A 146 11.58 -6.26 15.89
CA TYR A 146 10.36 -7.04 16.05
C TYR A 146 9.35 -6.56 15.00
N GLU A 147 8.77 -7.52 14.29
CA GLU A 147 7.60 -7.34 13.45
C GLU A 147 6.37 -7.66 14.28
N MET A 148 5.48 -6.72 14.41
CA MET A 148 4.24 -6.85 15.18
C MET A 148 3.04 -6.60 14.30
N SER A 149 2.05 -7.50 14.41
CA SER A 149 0.73 -7.32 13.82
C SER A 149 -0.21 -6.81 14.91
N VAL A 150 -0.84 -5.68 14.67
CA VAL A 150 -1.67 -4.95 15.64
C VAL A 150 -3.06 -4.72 15.07
N ARG A 151 -4.09 -5.26 15.73
CA ARG A 151 -5.47 -5.02 15.33
C ARG A 151 -5.99 -3.69 15.83
N CYS A 152 -6.35 -2.82 14.90
CA CYS A 152 -6.99 -1.54 15.17
C CYS A 152 -8.41 -1.54 14.56
N GLY A 153 -9.40 -1.88 15.34
CA GLY A 153 -10.77 -2.09 14.87
C GLY A 153 -10.89 -3.28 13.91
N LYS A 154 -11.20 -3.01 12.63
CA LYS A 154 -11.28 -4.03 11.58
C LYS A 154 -9.98 -4.15 10.76
N CYS A 155 -9.03 -3.26 10.96
CA CYS A 155 -7.78 -3.21 10.22
C CYS A 155 -6.66 -3.86 11.03
N GLU A 156 -5.75 -4.48 10.32
CA GLU A 156 -4.48 -4.96 10.83
C GLU A 156 -3.40 -3.95 10.44
N ILE A 157 -2.54 -3.59 11.38
CA ILE A 157 -1.42 -2.67 11.18
C ILE A 157 -0.13 -3.41 11.49
N LEU A 158 0.77 -3.42 10.52
CA LEU A 158 2.11 -3.97 10.66
C LEU A 158 3.05 -2.91 11.22
N ILE A 159 3.86 -3.28 12.21
CA ILE A 159 4.82 -2.39 12.86
C ILE A 159 6.19 -3.06 12.93
N HIS A 160 7.24 -2.31 12.55
CA HIS A 160 8.62 -2.68 12.78
C HIS A 160 9.19 -1.84 13.93
N SER A 161 9.59 -2.49 15.01
CA SER A 161 10.08 -1.78 16.21
C SER A 161 11.26 -2.50 16.84
N THR A 162 12.18 -1.75 17.41
CA THR A 162 13.27 -2.32 18.25
C THR A 162 12.76 -2.79 19.61
N LYS A 163 11.53 -2.41 19.99
CA LYS A 163 10.86 -2.82 21.23
C LYS A 163 9.75 -3.82 20.89
N SER A 164 9.65 -4.90 21.65
CA SER A 164 8.53 -5.84 21.56
C SER A 164 7.37 -5.39 22.46
N ALA A 165 6.17 -5.86 22.13
CA ALA A 165 5.02 -5.82 23.01
C ALA A 165 4.42 -7.23 23.15
N GLU A 166 3.79 -7.51 24.29
CA GLU A 166 3.19 -8.82 24.55
C GLU A 166 1.93 -9.03 23.71
N ILE A 167 1.74 -10.24 23.20
CA ILE A 167 0.52 -10.63 22.49
C ILE A 167 -0.69 -10.45 23.41
N GLY A 168 -1.76 -9.85 22.91
CA GLY A 168 -2.95 -9.48 23.67
C GLY A 168 -2.85 -8.15 24.42
N SER A 169 -1.66 -7.54 24.49
CA SER A 169 -1.52 -6.21 25.11
C SER A 169 -2.10 -5.12 24.23
N LYS A 170 -2.59 -4.06 24.87
CA LYS A 170 -3.07 -2.86 24.21
C LYS A 170 -1.93 -1.85 24.10
N ILE A 171 -1.64 -1.39 22.92
CA ILE A 171 -0.58 -0.41 22.65
C ILE A 171 -1.13 0.83 21.96
N GLY A 172 -0.45 1.94 22.14
CA GLY A 172 -0.59 3.16 21.36
C GLY A 172 0.37 3.15 20.16
N MET A 173 -0.04 3.79 19.09
CA MET A 173 0.74 3.97 17.88
C MET A 173 0.79 5.46 17.55
N ARG A 174 1.95 5.97 17.22
CA ARG A 174 2.16 7.35 16.81
C ARG A 174 2.97 7.40 15.53
N VAL A 175 2.56 8.27 14.60
CA VAL A 175 3.25 8.55 13.35
C VAL A 175 3.46 10.05 13.25
N ILE A 176 4.63 10.48 12.85
CA ILE A 176 4.86 11.90 12.60
C ILE A 176 4.19 12.32 11.28
N PRO A 177 3.70 13.57 11.16
CA PRO A 177 2.95 14.02 9.99
C PRO A 177 3.67 13.82 8.64
N PHE A 178 5.00 13.91 8.64
CA PHE A 178 5.84 13.74 7.46
C PHE A 178 5.85 12.30 6.91
N ASN A 179 5.64 11.31 7.77
CA ASN A 179 5.66 9.89 7.40
C ASN A 179 4.26 9.33 7.08
N ILE A 180 3.26 10.19 7.02
CA ILE A 180 1.91 9.86 6.52
C ILE A 180 1.85 10.29 5.07
N GLN A 181 1.94 9.33 4.14
CA GLN A 181 1.90 9.60 2.70
C GLN A 181 0.45 9.47 2.20
N ILE A 182 -0.02 10.48 1.48
CA ILE A 182 -1.40 10.54 0.98
C ILE A 182 -1.42 10.44 -0.53
N MET A 183 -2.26 9.57 -1.05
CA MET A 183 -2.38 9.29 -2.47
C MET A 183 -3.83 9.38 -2.93
N ASN A 184 -4.01 9.75 -4.20
CA ASN A 184 -5.31 9.61 -4.82
C ASN A 184 -5.74 8.15 -4.78
N LYS A 185 -6.98 7.91 -4.35
CA LYS A 185 -7.51 6.57 -4.29
C LYS A 185 -7.60 5.98 -5.70
N LEU A 186 -6.96 4.85 -5.92
CA LEU A 186 -7.11 4.06 -7.12
C LEU A 186 -8.43 3.31 -7.05
N LEU A 187 -9.51 3.96 -7.48
CA LEU A 187 -10.87 3.43 -7.44
C LEU A 187 -11.07 2.03 -8.06
N PRO A 188 -10.30 1.57 -9.07
CA PRO A 188 -10.55 0.26 -9.65
C PRO A 188 -9.92 -0.94 -8.94
N PHE A 189 -8.95 -0.77 -8.03
CA PHE A 189 -8.15 -1.90 -7.52
C PHE A 189 -8.55 -2.40 -6.13
N TYR A 190 -9.15 -1.56 -5.27
CA TYR A 190 -9.42 -1.93 -3.89
C TYR A 190 -10.91 -1.98 -3.51
N ASP A 191 -11.77 -1.29 -4.25
CA ASP A 191 -13.22 -1.36 -4.07
C ASP A 191 -13.87 -1.82 -5.39
N ASN A 192 -13.90 -3.12 -5.63
CA ASN A 192 -14.86 -3.72 -6.57
C ASN A 192 -16.30 -3.62 -6.02
N VAL A 193 -16.57 -2.60 -5.23
CA VAL A 193 -17.89 -2.36 -4.66
C VAL A 193 -18.54 -1.25 -5.46
N ILE A 194 -19.37 -1.66 -6.40
CA ILE A 194 -20.23 -0.76 -7.15
C ILE A 194 -21.58 -0.72 -6.41
N GLU A 195 -21.92 0.45 -5.84
CA GLU A 195 -23.28 0.66 -5.37
C GLU A 195 -24.16 0.99 -6.57
N THR A 196 -25.04 0.09 -6.92
CA THR A 196 -25.97 0.26 -8.02
C THR A 196 -27.33 -0.32 -7.66
N THR A 197 -28.32 -0.11 -8.52
CA THR A 197 -29.67 -0.68 -8.36
C THR A 197 -29.97 -1.53 -9.57
N VAL A 198 -30.53 -2.72 -9.35
CA VAL A 198 -30.98 -3.59 -10.43
C VAL A 198 -32.05 -2.86 -11.24
N THR A 199 -31.78 -2.63 -12.52
CA THR A 199 -32.69 -1.93 -13.43
C THR A 199 -33.61 -2.90 -14.16
N TYR A 200 -33.18 -4.14 -14.34
CA TYR A 200 -33.96 -5.20 -14.96
C TYR A 200 -33.59 -6.57 -14.37
N ALA A 201 -34.56 -7.43 -14.16
CA ALA A 201 -34.37 -8.78 -13.65
C ALA A 201 -35.09 -9.80 -14.54
N ASN A 202 -34.36 -10.81 -15.02
CA ASN A 202 -34.89 -11.87 -15.84
C ASN A 202 -34.88 -13.22 -15.10
N GLN A 203 -36.05 -13.69 -14.71
CA GLN A 203 -36.22 -14.96 -14.00
C GLN A 203 -35.99 -16.20 -14.87
N ASN A 204 -36.10 -16.07 -16.19
CA ASN A 204 -36.05 -17.24 -17.08
C ASN A 204 -34.60 -17.72 -17.30
N ASP A 205 -33.64 -16.80 -17.35
CA ASP A 205 -32.22 -17.10 -17.51
C ASP A 205 -31.40 -16.80 -16.25
N ASN A 206 -32.07 -16.46 -15.15
CA ASN A 206 -31.44 -16.15 -13.86
C ASN A 206 -30.39 -15.05 -13.96
N SER A 207 -30.71 -13.97 -14.68
CA SER A 207 -29.83 -12.82 -14.88
C SER A 207 -30.44 -11.53 -14.35
N PHE A 208 -29.59 -10.53 -14.12
CA PHE A 208 -30.03 -9.16 -13.82
C PHE A 208 -29.15 -8.15 -14.57
N GLU A 209 -29.68 -6.95 -14.72
CA GLU A 209 -29.02 -5.83 -15.37
C GLU A 209 -28.95 -4.63 -14.41
N PHE A 210 -27.90 -3.85 -14.55
CA PHE A 210 -27.75 -2.55 -13.90
C PHE A 210 -27.00 -1.59 -14.83
N GLU A 211 -27.14 -0.29 -14.60
CA GLU A 211 -26.40 0.72 -15.32
C GLU A 211 -25.09 1.11 -14.62
N LEU A 212 -24.02 1.16 -15.37
CA LEU A 212 -22.71 1.61 -14.93
C LEU A 212 -22.17 2.62 -15.96
N GLU A 213 -21.97 3.88 -15.55
CA GLU A 213 -21.46 4.96 -16.41
C GLU A 213 -22.22 5.15 -17.73
N GLY A 214 -23.52 4.80 -17.75
CA GLY A 214 -24.37 4.90 -18.94
C GLY A 214 -24.34 3.68 -19.85
N GLU A 215 -23.65 2.61 -19.47
CA GLU A 215 -23.68 1.32 -20.13
C GLU A 215 -24.51 0.30 -19.32
N THR A 216 -25.30 -0.53 -20.00
CA THR A 216 -26.02 -1.61 -19.35
C THR A 216 -25.12 -2.83 -19.18
N VAL A 217 -24.95 -3.27 -17.95
CA VAL A 217 -24.18 -4.48 -17.61
C VAL A 217 -25.14 -5.60 -17.24
N THR A 218 -25.03 -6.74 -17.93
CA THR A 218 -25.81 -7.94 -17.66
C THR A 218 -24.97 -8.95 -16.87
N VAL A 219 -25.48 -9.43 -15.74
CA VAL A 219 -24.82 -10.47 -14.91
C VAL A 219 -25.63 -11.77 -15.04
N PRO A 220 -25.06 -12.81 -15.65
CA PRO A 220 -25.69 -14.11 -15.76
C PRO A 220 -25.59 -14.92 -14.47
N ASP A 221 -26.39 -15.94 -14.36
CA ASP A 221 -26.41 -16.94 -13.27
C ASP A 221 -26.65 -16.36 -11.87
N LYS A 222 -27.22 -15.16 -11.78
CA LYS A 222 -27.67 -14.54 -10.52
C LYS A 222 -28.97 -13.80 -10.75
N TYR A 223 -29.85 -13.86 -9.78
CA TYR A 223 -31.13 -13.16 -9.79
C TYR A 223 -31.28 -12.24 -8.57
N TYR A 224 -31.68 -11.01 -8.84
CA TYR A 224 -32.13 -10.02 -7.84
C TYR A 224 -33.39 -9.35 -8.38
N GLU A 225 -34.32 -9.00 -7.51
CA GLU A 225 -35.52 -8.27 -7.92
C GLU A 225 -35.17 -6.84 -8.38
N GLU A 226 -35.96 -6.32 -9.33
CA GLU A 226 -35.81 -4.91 -9.77
C GLU A 226 -35.92 -3.97 -8.58
N GLY A 227 -35.06 -2.95 -8.57
CA GLY A 227 -34.94 -2.01 -7.47
C GLY A 227 -34.08 -2.50 -6.30
N THR A 228 -33.54 -3.73 -6.34
CA THR A 228 -32.59 -4.21 -5.34
C THR A 228 -31.32 -3.37 -5.39
N ARG A 229 -30.92 -2.82 -4.24
CA ARG A 229 -29.67 -2.08 -4.11
C ARG A 229 -28.55 -3.05 -3.89
N LEU A 230 -27.59 -3.07 -4.83
CA LEU A 230 -26.41 -3.90 -4.79
C LEU A 230 -25.23 -3.08 -4.25
N LYS A 231 -24.32 -3.78 -3.55
CA LYS A 231 -23.09 -3.18 -3.02
C LYS A 231 -21.90 -4.07 -3.32
#